data_9f8e23ed7d309dc8a811daa0d90030e4
#
_entry.id   9f8e23ed7d309dc8a811daa0d90030e4
#
_cell.length_a   1.000
_cell.length_b   1.000
_cell.length_c   1.000
_cell.angle_alpha   90.00
_cell.angle_beta   90.00
_cell.angle_gamma   90.00
#
_symmetry.space_group_name_H-M   'P 1'
#
loop_
_entity.id
_entity.type
_entity.pdbx_description
1 polymer ?
#
loop_
_entity_poly.entity_id
_entity_poly.type
_entity_poly.pdbx_seq_one_letter_code
_entity_poly.pdbx_strand_id
1 'polypeptide(L)'
;MKRTPRRSRRAYAKVWIMKIRIGYGLGAVPSLYPSAKKDIGGLGRVVDDLDKLGFDSLWFPERINSVQLDPIVAMAYVAGRSENLKFGPAVSVVPGRNPVLLAKMLASLDVVSSGRCLPAFGLGIANTAEHQAFMVDRKDRAPWLNEALPLMRRLWAEDVVDHEGERFSFTGARVLPKPIQHPFEVWLGGQAPSELRRTGRLADGWLASFATPTSVAAGIETIEDAAAAAGRNMDRGHYGVLIPYLPPGTELPTTALERITVRQPDAKPEEIVATSHEALADMVDAFIDVGATKFVLLPFAEPTDWHAELETLAPILEKQT
;
A
#
# COMPACT_ATOMS: atom_id res chain seq x y z
N MET A 1 24.14 59.74 14.58
CA MET A 1 23.21 58.65 14.10
C MET A 1 24.06 57.52 13.54
N LYS A 2 24.20 56.42 14.29
CA LYS A 2 24.96 55.24 13.84
C LYS A 2 23.95 54.21 13.28
N ARG A 3 24.08 53.87 11.98
CA ARG A 3 23.25 52.85 11.32
C ARG A 3 23.76 51.46 11.72
N THR A 4 22.91 50.66 12.33
CA THR A 4 23.15 49.25 12.65
C THR A 4 22.97 48.40 11.39
N PRO A 5 23.85 47.45 11.03
CA PRO A 5 23.68 46.61 9.86
C PRO A 5 22.59 45.57 10.09
N ARG A 6 21.64 45.45 9.12
CA ARG A 6 20.65 44.40 9.06
C ARG A 6 21.36 43.03 8.84
N ARG A 7 21.30 42.17 9.84
CA ARG A 7 21.66 40.76 9.69
C ARG A 7 20.69 40.08 8.70
N SER A 8 21.20 39.65 7.58
CA SER A 8 20.50 38.80 6.63
C SER A 8 20.19 37.45 7.34
N ARG A 9 18.92 37.15 7.53
CA ARG A 9 18.46 35.78 7.90
C ARG A 9 18.76 34.87 6.70
N ARG A 10 19.84 34.12 6.76
CA ARG A 10 20.01 32.92 5.92
C ARG A 10 18.88 31.95 6.28
N ALA A 11 17.93 31.79 5.39
CA ALA A 11 17.00 30.68 5.44
C ALA A 11 17.80 29.40 5.24
N TYR A 12 18.01 28.64 6.30
CA TYR A 12 18.48 27.26 6.18
C TYR A 12 17.36 26.50 5.48
N ALA A 13 17.53 26.17 4.20
CA ALA A 13 16.71 25.16 3.55
C ALA A 13 16.86 23.86 4.37
N LYS A 14 15.79 23.44 5.02
CA LYS A 14 15.74 22.11 5.63
C LYS A 14 15.94 21.13 4.48
N VAL A 15 17.09 20.49 4.42
CA VAL A 15 17.30 19.32 3.56
C VAL A 15 16.38 18.26 4.15
N TRP A 16 15.25 18.02 3.51
CA TRP A 16 14.39 16.90 3.80
C TRP A 16 15.10 15.65 3.27
N ILE A 17 15.75 14.91 4.14
CA ILE A 17 16.19 13.56 3.81
C ILE A 17 14.90 12.75 3.64
N MET A 18 14.55 12.44 2.39
CA MET A 18 13.41 11.56 2.10
C MET A 18 13.73 10.18 2.67
N LYS A 19 12.87 9.68 3.53
CA LYS A 19 13.03 8.35 4.11
C LYS A 19 12.62 7.30 3.08
N ILE A 20 13.57 6.58 2.52
CA ILE A 20 13.34 5.46 1.61
C ILE A 20 12.99 4.20 2.42
N ARG A 21 11.96 3.49 2.01
CA ARG A 21 11.44 2.29 2.69
C ARG A 21 11.19 1.19 1.67
N ILE A 22 11.79 0.04 1.89
CA ILE A 22 11.67 -1.14 1.03
C ILE A 22 10.84 -2.20 1.74
N GLY A 23 9.68 -2.50 1.19
CA GLY A 23 8.81 -3.57 1.63
C GLY A 23 8.74 -4.69 0.60
N TYR A 24 8.05 -5.74 0.94
CA TYR A 24 7.85 -6.91 0.11
C TYR A 24 6.36 -7.20 -0.09
N GLY A 25 5.96 -7.68 -1.25
CA GLY A 25 4.59 -8.06 -1.56
C GLY A 25 4.49 -9.55 -1.82
N LEU A 26 3.49 -10.21 -1.24
CA LEU A 26 3.19 -11.60 -1.56
C LEU A 26 2.05 -11.66 -2.56
N GLY A 27 2.36 -12.08 -3.79
CA GLY A 27 1.38 -12.33 -4.85
C GLY A 27 0.61 -13.64 -4.66
N ALA A 28 0.18 -14.25 -5.77
CA ALA A 28 -0.38 -15.59 -5.77
C ALA A 28 0.77 -16.62 -5.69
N VAL A 29 1.07 -17.07 -4.49
CA VAL A 29 2.19 -17.97 -4.17
C VAL A 29 1.68 -19.26 -3.49
N PRO A 30 1.14 -20.22 -4.26
CA PRO A 30 0.51 -21.42 -3.72
C PRO A 30 1.41 -22.23 -2.78
N SER A 31 2.70 -22.23 -2.99
CA SER A 31 3.65 -22.99 -2.16
C SER A 31 3.72 -22.51 -0.72
N LEU A 32 3.41 -21.23 -0.48
CA LEU A 32 3.38 -20.68 0.88
C LEU A 32 2.10 -21.03 1.66
N TYR A 33 1.05 -21.51 0.97
CA TYR A 33 -0.24 -21.84 1.53
C TYR A 33 -0.59 -23.30 1.27
N PRO A 34 0.03 -24.27 1.94
CA PRO A 34 -0.18 -25.69 1.67
C PRO A 34 -1.64 -26.08 1.89
N SER A 35 -2.20 -26.80 0.92
CA SER A 35 -3.60 -27.27 0.90
C SER A 35 -3.88 -28.43 1.86
N ALA A 36 -2.85 -29.07 2.39
CA ALA A 36 -2.99 -30.21 3.31
C ALA A 36 -1.81 -30.31 4.27
N LYS A 37 -2.13 -30.40 5.54
CA LYS A 37 -1.26 -30.72 6.69
C LYS A 37 -0.35 -29.61 7.23
N LYS A 38 -0.73 -29.10 8.39
CA LYS A 38 0.06 -28.61 9.52
C LYS A 38 1.23 -27.62 9.29
N ASP A 39 1.64 -27.33 8.08
CA ASP A 39 2.78 -26.46 7.85
C ASP A 39 2.35 -25.16 7.16
N ILE A 40 1.93 -24.18 7.97
CA ILE A 40 2.00 -22.75 7.59
C ILE A 40 3.46 -22.27 7.61
N GLY A 41 4.42 -23.20 7.66
CA GLY A 41 5.84 -22.94 7.79
C GLY A 41 6.42 -22.14 6.64
N GLY A 42 5.84 -22.24 5.43
CA GLY A 42 6.29 -21.45 4.28
C GLY A 42 6.13 -19.95 4.53
N LEU A 43 4.91 -19.49 4.76
CA LEU A 43 4.63 -18.08 5.07
C LEU A 43 5.39 -17.63 6.33
N GLY A 44 5.42 -18.47 7.38
CA GLY A 44 6.12 -18.14 8.61
C GLY A 44 7.61 -17.89 8.41
N ARG A 45 8.30 -18.73 7.63
CA ARG A 45 9.73 -18.54 7.31
C ARG A 45 9.95 -17.25 6.54
N VAL A 46 9.13 -16.95 5.54
CA VAL A 46 9.22 -15.70 4.79
C VAL A 46 9.03 -14.48 5.70
N VAL A 47 8.08 -14.52 6.64
CA VAL A 47 7.90 -13.44 7.62
C VAL A 47 9.13 -13.27 8.51
N ASP A 48 9.69 -14.38 9.02
CA ASP A 48 10.91 -14.35 9.86
C ASP A 48 12.11 -13.78 9.09
N ASP A 49 12.30 -14.21 7.84
CA ASP A 49 13.39 -13.74 6.99
C ASP A 49 13.24 -12.24 6.65
N LEU A 50 12.05 -11.77 6.31
CA LEU A 50 11.79 -10.36 6.04
C LEU A 50 12.06 -9.48 7.27
N ASP A 51 11.61 -9.90 8.46
CA ASP A 51 11.85 -9.16 9.71
C ASP A 51 13.35 -9.14 10.05
N LYS A 52 14.04 -10.28 9.93
CA LYS A 52 15.48 -10.43 10.21
C LYS A 52 16.36 -9.67 9.22
N LEU A 53 16.01 -9.66 7.93
CA LEU A 53 16.77 -8.95 6.89
C LEU A 53 16.49 -7.43 6.90
N GLY A 54 15.51 -6.97 7.68
CA GLY A 54 15.23 -5.55 7.86
C GLY A 54 14.37 -4.91 6.76
N PHE A 55 13.51 -5.69 6.10
CA PHE A 55 12.48 -5.09 5.24
C PHE A 55 11.54 -4.21 6.07
N ASP A 56 11.14 -3.04 5.52
CA ASP A 56 10.24 -2.12 6.22
C ASP A 56 8.85 -2.71 6.40
N SER A 57 8.34 -3.45 5.42
CA SER A 57 6.94 -3.87 5.44
C SER A 57 6.62 -5.06 4.53
N LEU A 58 5.55 -5.80 4.89
CA LEU A 58 4.98 -6.90 4.10
C LEU A 58 3.56 -6.56 3.66
N TRP A 59 3.23 -6.81 2.38
CA TRP A 59 1.99 -6.38 1.76
C TRP A 59 1.22 -7.54 1.13
N PHE A 60 -0.10 -7.55 1.33
CA PHE A 60 -1.01 -8.60 0.89
C PHE A 60 -2.08 -8.04 -0.04
N PRO A 61 -2.15 -8.48 -1.31
CA PRO A 61 -3.27 -8.11 -2.18
C PRO A 61 -4.55 -8.81 -1.75
N GLU A 62 -5.69 -8.15 -1.93
CA GLU A 62 -6.99 -8.76 -1.71
C GLU A 62 -7.58 -9.26 -3.02
N ARG A 63 -7.81 -10.57 -3.11
CA ARG A 63 -8.37 -11.26 -4.27
C ARG A 63 -9.25 -12.42 -3.81
N ILE A 64 -10.57 -12.30 -4.01
CA ILE A 64 -11.53 -13.31 -3.55
C ILE A 64 -11.33 -14.64 -4.30
N ASN A 65 -11.13 -14.58 -5.61
CA ASN A 65 -11.01 -15.75 -6.46
C ASN A 65 -9.52 -16.12 -6.72
N SER A 66 -8.73 -16.18 -5.68
CA SER A 66 -7.31 -16.53 -5.75
C SER A 66 -6.87 -17.36 -4.54
N VAL A 67 -5.70 -17.95 -4.63
CA VAL A 67 -5.08 -18.71 -3.52
C VAL A 67 -4.55 -17.83 -2.38
N GLN A 68 -4.55 -16.52 -2.56
CA GLN A 68 -4.09 -15.59 -1.53
C GLN A 68 -4.98 -15.65 -0.29
N LEU A 69 -4.37 -15.52 0.87
CA LEU A 69 -5.11 -15.36 2.12
C LEU A 69 -5.89 -14.05 2.14
N ASP A 70 -7.00 -14.02 2.89
CA ASP A 70 -7.62 -12.74 3.25
C ASP A 70 -6.58 -11.85 3.94
N PRO A 71 -6.43 -10.58 3.51
CA PRO A 71 -5.36 -9.72 4.03
C PRO A 71 -5.47 -9.44 5.53
N ILE A 72 -6.69 -9.36 6.11
CA ILE A 72 -6.85 -9.17 7.56
C ILE A 72 -6.32 -10.37 8.33
N VAL A 73 -6.60 -11.58 7.84
CA VAL A 73 -6.10 -12.82 8.46
C VAL A 73 -4.58 -12.92 8.33
N ALA A 74 -4.05 -12.64 7.13
CA ALA A 74 -2.60 -12.65 6.89
C ALA A 74 -1.86 -11.62 7.75
N MET A 75 -2.38 -10.39 7.83
CA MET A 75 -1.83 -9.33 8.67
C MET A 75 -1.86 -9.68 10.16
N ALA A 76 -2.94 -10.33 10.66
CA ALA A 76 -3.01 -10.78 12.04
C ALA A 76 -1.93 -11.85 12.36
N TYR A 77 -1.66 -12.74 11.40
CA TYR A 77 -0.57 -13.71 11.52
C TYR A 77 0.80 -13.04 11.61
N VAL A 78 1.08 -12.06 10.72
CA VAL A 78 2.33 -11.29 10.74
C VAL A 78 2.47 -10.49 12.03
N ALA A 79 1.39 -9.87 12.51
CA ALA A 79 1.38 -9.10 13.76
C ALA A 79 1.85 -9.92 14.97
N GLY A 80 1.44 -11.19 15.03
CA GLY A 80 1.82 -12.09 16.13
C GLY A 80 3.16 -12.82 15.94
N ARG A 81 3.79 -12.71 14.75
CA ARG A 81 5.01 -13.45 14.43
C ARG A 81 6.24 -12.57 14.32
N SER A 82 6.11 -11.33 13.89
CA SER A 82 7.21 -10.38 13.71
C SER A 82 7.22 -9.31 14.79
N GLU A 83 8.38 -8.70 15.05
CA GLU A 83 8.54 -7.62 16.03
C GLU A 83 8.60 -6.24 15.37
N ASN A 84 9.26 -6.12 14.21
CA ASN A 84 9.52 -4.84 13.56
C ASN A 84 8.78 -4.67 12.24
N LEU A 85 8.50 -5.75 11.54
CA LEU A 85 7.91 -5.73 10.22
C LEU A 85 6.52 -5.10 10.24
N LYS A 86 6.36 -3.98 9.55
CA LYS A 86 5.04 -3.40 9.29
C LYS A 86 4.31 -4.24 8.26
N PHE A 87 3.01 -4.05 8.18
CA PHE A 87 2.21 -4.82 7.22
C PHE A 87 0.99 -4.05 6.78
N GLY A 88 0.55 -4.32 5.56
CA GLY A 88 -0.64 -3.71 4.98
C GLY A 88 -1.26 -4.52 3.85
N PRO A 89 -2.52 -4.25 3.52
CA PRO A 89 -3.10 -4.77 2.29
C PRO A 89 -2.60 -3.96 1.09
N ALA A 90 -2.49 -4.59 -0.07
CA ALA A 90 -2.08 -3.89 -1.29
C ALA A 90 -3.01 -4.16 -2.49
N VAL A 91 -4.23 -3.74 -2.40
CA VAL A 91 -4.98 -2.95 -1.43
C VAL A 91 -6.24 -3.70 -1.01
N SER A 92 -6.79 -3.42 0.20
CA SER A 92 -8.10 -3.95 0.58
C SER A 92 -9.24 -3.22 -0.12
N VAL A 93 -10.25 -3.99 -0.50
CA VAL A 93 -11.47 -3.48 -1.13
C VAL A 93 -12.45 -3.01 -0.06
N VAL A 94 -12.72 -1.70 -0.01
CA VAL A 94 -13.66 -1.12 0.96
C VAL A 94 -15.12 -1.26 0.52
N PRO A 95 -15.48 -1.08 -0.77
CA PRO A 95 -16.86 -1.25 -1.21
C PRO A 95 -17.39 -2.65 -0.88
N GLY A 96 -18.58 -2.70 -0.25
CA GLY A 96 -19.20 -3.92 0.25
C GLY A 96 -18.91 -4.25 1.72
N ARG A 97 -18.03 -3.51 2.36
CA ARG A 97 -17.68 -3.71 3.78
C ARG A 97 -18.38 -2.68 4.67
N ASN A 98 -18.88 -3.12 5.81
CA ASN A 98 -19.37 -2.21 6.84
C ASN A 98 -18.17 -1.41 7.41
N PRO A 99 -18.19 -0.06 7.34
CA PRO A 99 -17.05 0.77 7.76
C PRO A 99 -16.77 0.70 9.26
N VAL A 100 -17.77 0.47 10.11
CA VAL A 100 -17.59 0.33 11.57
C VAL A 100 -16.84 -0.98 11.88
N LEU A 101 -17.25 -2.08 11.24
CA LEU A 101 -16.59 -3.38 11.42
C LEU A 101 -15.16 -3.36 10.90
N LEU A 102 -14.94 -2.76 9.72
CA LEU A 102 -13.59 -2.64 9.14
C LEU A 102 -12.70 -1.76 10.02
N ALA A 103 -13.21 -0.60 10.48
CA ALA A 103 -12.49 0.28 11.39
C ALA A 103 -12.11 -0.44 12.69
N LYS A 104 -13.01 -1.26 13.24
CA LYS A 104 -12.75 -2.06 14.45
C LYS A 104 -11.63 -3.09 14.22
N MET A 105 -11.66 -3.83 13.12
CA MET A 105 -10.64 -4.83 12.80
C MET A 105 -9.25 -4.19 12.67
N LEU A 106 -9.15 -3.08 11.92
CA LEU A 106 -7.88 -2.38 11.70
C LEU A 106 -7.33 -1.72 12.97
N ALA A 107 -8.19 -1.10 13.79
CA ALA A 107 -7.77 -0.56 15.09
C ALA A 107 -7.26 -1.68 16.02
N SER A 108 -7.89 -2.86 15.99
CA SER A 108 -7.43 -4.03 16.77
C SER A 108 -6.07 -4.53 16.28
N LEU A 109 -5.86 -4.61 14.95
CA LEU A 109 -4.58 -4.98 14.35
C LEU A 109 -3.47 -3.98 14.72
N ASP A 110 -3.78 -2.70 14.71
CA ASP A 110 -2.83 -1.65 15.08
C ASP A 110 -2.39 -1.80 16.54
N VAL A 111 -3.35 -2.05 17.45
CA VAL A 111 -3.05 -2.26 18.88
C VAL A 111 -2.23 -3.52 19.11
N VAL A 112 -2.62 -4.67 18.57
CA VAL A 112 -1.90 -5.94 18.82
C VAL A 112 -0.52 -5.99 18.17
N SER A 113 -0.29 -5.12 17.17
CA SER A 113 1.00 -4.98 16.49
C SER A 113 1.85 -3.81 17.01
N SER A 114 1.39 -3.08 18.04
CA SER A 114 2.09 -1.90 18.55
C SER A 114 2.32 -0.82 17.49
N GLY A 115 1.31 -0.55 16.63
CA GLY A 115 1.35 0.53 15.65
C GLY A 115 2.04 0.18 14.32
N ARG A 116 2.06 -1.11 13.92
CA ARG A 116 2.70 -1.56 12.67
C ARG A 116 1.73 -1.76 11.49
N CYS A 117 0.44 -1.52 11.68
CA CYS A 117 -0.57 -1.65 10.62
C CYS A 117 -0.53 -0.45 9.66
N LEU A 118 -0.53 -0.72 8.36
CA LEU A 118 -0.52 0.28 7.28
C LEU A 118 -1.78 0.11 6.42
N PRO A 119 -2.92 0.72 6.77
CA PRO A 119 -4.14 0.59 5.98
C PRO A 119 -3.99 1.14 4.57
N ALA A 120 -4.20 0.31 3.56
CA ALA A 120 -4.25 0.74 2.17
C ALA A 120 -5.48 0.18 1.46
N PHE A 121 -6.22 1.05 0.78
CA PHE A 121 -7.55 0.75 0.26
C PHE A 121 -7.69 1.04 -1.23
N GLY A 122 -8.68 0.40 -1.83
CA GLY A 122 -9.05 0.61 -3.22
C GLY A 122 -10.50 0.25 -3.51
N LEU A 123 -10.87 0.41 -4.78
CA LEU A 123 -12.21 0.08 -5.26
C LEU A 123 -12.34 -1.40 -5.67
N GLY A 124 -11.25 -2.15 -5.68
CA GLY A 124 -11.19 -3.49 -6.26
C GLY A 124 -11.04 -3.46 -7.79
N ILE A 125 -10.72 -4.60 -8.36
CA ILE A 125 -10.52 -4.74 -9.80
C ILE A 125 -11.85 -4.77 -10.56
N ALA A 126 -11.80 -4.46 -11.87
CA ALA A 126 -12.95 -4.55 -12.76
C ALA A 126 -13.20 -6.01 -13.17
N ASN A 127 -13.67 -6.84 -12.22
CA ASN A 127 -13.99 -8.25 -12.43
C ASN A 127 -15.40 -8.53 -11.89
N THR A 128 -16.27 -9.10 -12.74
CA THR A 128 -17.68 -9.33 -12.42
C THR A 128 -17.86 -10.26 -11.22
N ALA A 129 -17.10 -11.37 -11.15
CA ALA A 129 -17.22 -12.33 -10.06
C ALA A 129 -16.80 -11.72 -8.72
N GLU A 130 -15.75 -10.91 -8.70
CA GLU A 130 -15.35 -10.17 -7.48
C GLU A 130 -16.37 -9.08 -7.11
N HIS A 131 -16.98 -8.40 -8.10
CA HIS A 131 -18.06 -7.45 -7.83
C HIS A 131 -19.27 -8.13 -7.18
N GLN A 132 -19.63 -9.32 -7.64
CA GLN A 132 -20.72 -10.09 -7.03
C GLN A 132 -20.39 -10.53 -5.60
N ALA A 133 -19.15 -10.96 -5.35
CA ALA A 133 -18.71 -11.34 -4.00
C ALA A 133 -18.77 -10.17 -3.00
N PHE A 134 -18.44 -8.95 -3.43
CA PHE A 134 -18.56 -7.74 -2.61
C PHE A 134 -19.97 -7.13 -2.60
N MET A 135 -20.91 -7.66 -3.39
CA MET A 135 -22.32 -7.21 -3.46
C MET A 135 -22.49 -5.71 -3.76
N VAL A 136 -21.56 -5.11 -4.52
CA VAL A 136 -21.60 -3.68 -4.87
C VAL A 136 -21.29 -3.50 -6.35
N ASP A 137 -22.21 -2.88 -7.07
CA ASP A 137 -22.04 -2.55 -8.47
C ASP A 137 -20.88 -1.59 -8.69
N ARG A 138 -20.25 -1.69 -9.87
CA ARG A 138 -19.10 -0.85 -10.22
C ARG A 138 -19.36 0.64 -10.05
N LYS A 139 -20.53 1.13 -10.40
CA LYS A 139 -20.94 2.56 -10.31
C LYS A 139 -21.01 3.07 -8.87
N ASP A 140 -21.31 2.18 -7.91
CA ASP A 140 -21.49 2.52 -6.50
C ASP A 140 -20.22 2.42 -5.66
N ARG A 141 -19.15 1.82 -6.19
CA ARG A 141 -17.91 1.57 -5.45
C ARG A 141 -17.18 2.84 -5.04
N ALA A 142 -17.09 3.81 -5.94
CA ALA A 142 -16.43 5.08 -5.64
C ALA A 142 -17.23 5.92 -4.62
N PRO A 143 -18.56 6.10 -4.75
CA PRO A 143 -19.38 6.71 -3.72
C PRO A 143 -19.28 6.01 -2.37
N TRP A 144 -19.27 4.66 -2.35
CA TRP A 144 -19.09 3.87 -1.12
C TRP A 144 -17.81 4.24 -0.37
N LEU A 145 -16.66 4.21 -1.07
CA LEU A 145 -15.37 4.55 -0.48
C LEU A 145 -15.32 6.01 -0.03
N ASN A 146 -15.90 6.92 -0.81
CA ASN A 146 -15.92 8.34 -0.48
C ASN A 146 -16.65 8.65 0.82
N GLU A 147 -17.68 7.86 1.18
CA GLU A 147 -18.43 8.01 2.44
C GLU A 147 -17.77 7.20 3.57
N ALA A 148 -17.35 5.96 3.28
CA ALA A 148 -16.78 5.06 4.29
C ALA A 148 -15.48 5.58 4.89
N LEU A 149 -14.58 6.14 4.08
CA LEU A 149 -13.24 6.53 4.56
C LEU A 149 -13.27 7.69 5.57
N PRO A 150 -13.95 8.81 5.32
CA PRO A 150 -14.12 9.86 6.33
C PRO A 150 -14.80 9.35 7.61
N LEU A 151 -15.81 8.48 7.48
CA LEU A 151 -16.48 7.87 8.62
C LEU A 151 -15.53 7.01 9.45
N MET A 152 -14.70 6.16 8.82
CA MET A 152 -13.70 5.37 9.51
C MET A 152 -12.68 6.25 10.27
N ARG A 153 -12.24 7.36 9.68
CA ARG A 153 -11.35 8.32 10.34
C ARG A 153 -11.99 8.91 11.61
N ARG A 154 -13.27 9.28 11.54
CA ARG A 154 -14.02 9.75 12.70
C ARG A 154 -14.11 8.66 13.79
N LEU A 155 -14.43 7.42 13.41
CA LEU A 155 -14.50 6.29 14.33
C LEU A 155 -13.17 6.00 15.06
N TRP A 156 -12.03 6.26 14.43
CA TRP A 156 -10.72 6.14 15.07
C TRP A 156 -10.38 7.33 15.98
N ALA A 157 -10.85 8.51 15.67
CA ALA A 157 -10.50 9.75 16.40
C ALA A 157 -11.51 10.12 17.50
N GLU A 158 -12.81 9.95 17.25
CA GLU A 158 -13.89 10.39 18.13
C GLU A 158 -14.38 9.25 19.05
N ASP A 159 -14.78 9.57 20.27
CA ASP A 159 -15.29 8.57 21.23
C ASP A 159 -16.63 7.98 20.81
N VAL A 160 -17.49 8.80 20.26
CA VAL A 160 -18.82 8.43 19.78
C VAL A 160 -19.08 9.12 18.44
N VAL A 161 -19.59 8.40 17.49
CA VAL A 161 -19.89 8.90 16.14
C VAL A 161 -21.36 8.66 15.82
N ASP A 162 -22.07 9.75 15.58
CA ASP A 162 -23.35 9.75 14.86
C ASP A 162 -23.06 10.07 13.40
N HIS A 163 -23.66 9.31 12.50
CA HIS A 163 -23.52 9.49 11.06
C HIS A 163 -24.85 9.25 10.35
N GLU A 164 -25.26 10.19 9.53
CA GLU A 164 -26.36 10.07 8.60
C GLU A 164 -25.86 10.43 7.20
N GLY A 165 -25.74 9.45 6.33
CA GLY A 165 -25.22 9.59 4.98
C GLY A 165 -26.11 8.92 3.94
N GLU A 166 -25.65 8.85 2.71
CA GLU A 166 -26.40 8.20 1.63
C GLU A 166 -26.45 6.68 1.76
N ARG A 167 -25.42 6.07 2.35
CA ARG A 167 -25.22 4.61 2.44
C ARG A 167 -25.16 4.11 3.86
N PHE A 168 -24.73 4.94 4.78
CA PHE A 168 -24.53 4.54 6.16
C PHE A 168 -25.30 5.47 7.09
N SER A 169 -25.99 4.86 8.04
CA SER A 169 -26.64 5.57 9.15
C SER A 169 -26.29 4.84 10.44
N PHE A 170 -25.65 5.55 11.37
CA PHE A 170 -25.24 5.02 12.67
C PHE A 170 -25.51 6.04 13.76
N THR A 171 -26.06 5.58 14.89
CA THR A 171 -26.25 6.38 16.10
C THR A 171 -25.41 5.80 17.23
N GLY A 172 -24.59 6.62 17.87
CA GLY A 172 -23.79 6.21 19.01
C GLY A 172 -22.69 5.19 18.68
N ALA A 173 -22.24 5.12 17.42
CA ALA A 173 -21.21 4.15 17.01
C ALA A 173 -19.88 4.43 17.72
N ARG A 174 -19.22 3.36 18.16
CA ARG A 174 -17.90 3.43 18.85
C ARG A 174 -16.97 2.36 18.32
N VAL A 175 -15.71 2.71 18.15
CA VAL A 175 -14.62 1.76 17.89
C VAL A 175 -13.60 1.85 19.01
N LEU A 176 -13.47 0.76 19.77
CA LEU A 176 -12.53 0.59 20.86
C LEU A 176 -11.88 -0.80 20.75
N PRO A 177 -10.56 -0.98 21.02
CA PRO A 177 -9.63 0.10 21.37
C PRO A 177 -9.46 1.08 20.21
N LYS A 178 -8.98 2.28 20.51
CA LYS A 178 -8.50 3.21 19.45
C LYS A 178 -7.18 2.71 18.89
N PRO A 179 -6.85 3.04 17.63
CA PRO A 179 -5.50 2.77 17.10
C PRO A 179 -4.42 3.42 17.98
N ILE A 180 -3.23 2.82 18.02
CA ILE A 180 -2.06 3.43 18.65
C ILE A 180 -1.53 4.59 17.81
N GLN A 181 -1.57 4.44 16.48
CA GLN A 181 -1.16 5.48 15.55
C GLN A 181 -2.14 6.65 15.54
N HIS A 182 -1.65 7.89 15.72
CA HIS A 182 -2.42 9.12 15.70
C HIS A 182 -1.73 10.20 14.84
N PRO A 183 -2.25 10.54 13.65
CA PRO A 183 -3.41 9.94 12.97
C PRO A 183 -3.12 8.49 12.52
N PHE A 184 -4.16 7.68 12.38
CA PHE A 184 -4.06 6.39 11.73
C PHE A 184 -4.11 6.62 10.22
N GLU A 185 -2.95 6.64 9.60
CA GLU A 185 -2.77 7.01 8.21
C GLU A 185 -3.39 6.00 7.26
N VAL A 186 -3.97 6.50 6.19
CA VAL A 186 -4.62 5.70 5.16
C VAL A 186 -3.99 5.96 3.80
N TRP A 187 -3.61 4.90 3.13
CA TRP A 187 -3.12 4.91 1.77
C TRP A 187 -4.23 4.52 0.79
N LEU A 188 -4.21 5.07 -0.42
CA LEU A 188 -5.08 4.64 -1.51
C LEU A 188 -4.27 4.12 -2.69
N GLY A 189 -4.78 3.05 -3.32
CA GLY A 189 -4.33 2.58 -4.61
C GLY A 189 -5.14 3.17 -5.76
N GLY A 190 -4.70 2.86 -6.98
CA GLY A 190 -5.36 3.29 -8.21
C GLY A 190 -4.58 4.37 -8.96
N GLN A 191 -4.80 4.43 -10.29
CA GLN A 191 -4.10 5.35 -11.21
C GLN A 191 -5.02 6.14 -12.11
N ALA A 192 -6.32 5.81 -12.16
CA ALA A 192 -7.26 6.60 -12.94
C ALA A 192 -7.31 8.04 -12.41
N PRO A 193 -7.51 9.05 -13.26
CA PRO A 193 -7.52 10.46 -12.83
C PRO A 193 -8.50 10.74 -11.67
N SER A 194 -9.62 10.04 -11.62
CA SER A 194 -10.60 10.15 -10.52
C SER A 194 -10.09 9.53 -9.21
N GLU A 195 -9.25 8.48 -9.28
CA GLU A 195 -8.64 7.81 -8.12
C GLU A 195 -7.50 8.66 -7.55
N LEU A 196 -6.65 9.22 -8.42
CA LEU A 196 -5.60 10.17 -8.02
C LEU A 196 -6.19 11.41 -7.32
N ARG A 197 -7.23 12.02 -7.90
CA ARG A 197 -7.93 13.14 -7.25
C ARG A 197 -8.59 12.74 -5.92
N ARG A 198 -9.09 11.51 -5.79
CA ARG A 198 -9.61 10.98 -4.51
C ARG A 198 -8.50 10.85 -3.48
N THR A 199 -7.33 10.34 -3.89
CA THR A 199 -6.15 10.24 -3.02
C THR A 199 -5.80 11.60 -2.44
N GLY A 200 -5.64 12.63 -3.24
CA GLY A 200 -5.35 13.99 -2.76
C GLY A 200 -6.40 14.51 -1.77
N ARG A 201 -7.69 14.24 -2.00
CA ARG A 201 -8.75 14.71 -1.12
C ARG A 201 -8.89 13.94 0.18
N LEU A 202 -8.63 12.63 0.21
CA LEU A 202 -9.05 11.75 1.29
C LEU A 202 -7.93 10.94 1.93
N ALA A 203 -6.80 10.71 1.27
CA ALA A 203 -5.74 9.84 1.75
C ALA A 203 -4.55 10.60 2.35
N ASP A 204 -3.70 9.88 3.05
CA ASP A 204 -2.42 10.38 3.56
C ASP A 204 -1.25 9.90 2.69
N GLY A 205 -1.45 8.81 1.93
CA GLY A 205 -0.48 8.27 1.00
C GLY A 205 -1.11 7.64 -0.24
N TRP A 206 -0.27 7.42 -1.24
CA TRP A 206 -0.62 6.76 -2.50
C TRP A 206 0.25 5.54 -2.72
N LEU A 207 -0.33 4.43 -3.18
CA LEU A 207 0.37 3.21 -3.55
C LEU A 207 0.07 2.89 -5.01
N ALA A 208 0.96 3.30 -5.91
CA ALA A 208 0.87 3.03 -7.34
C ALA A 208 1.18 1.55 -7.63
N SER A 209 0.58 1.00 -8.70
CA SER A 209 0.87 -0.35 -9.17
C SER A 209 0.80 -0.42 -10.68
N PHE A 210 1.65 -1.21 -11.33
CA PHE A 210 1.76 -1.26 -12.79
C PHE A 210 2.04 0.14 -13.38
N ALA A 211 3.00 0.86 -12.82
CA ALA A 211 3.32 2.22 -13.15
C ALA A 211 4.71 2.34 -13.78
N THR A 212 4.90 3.35 -14.59
CA THR A 212 6.22 3.82 -15.04
C THR A 212 6.64 5.03 -14.20
N PRO A 213 7.93 5.38 -14.11
CA PRO A 213 8.37 6.60 -13.43
C PRO A 213 7.65 7.85 -13.93
N THR A 214 7.45 7.97 -15.25
CA THR A 214 6.71 9.08 -15.85
C THR A 214 5.26 9.14 -15.37
N SER A 215 4.58 8.00 -15.30
CA SER A 215 3.19 7.95 -14.83
C SER A 215 3.09 8.25 -13.32
N VAL A 216 4.09 7.90 -12.54
CA VAL A 216 4.16 8.22 -11.11
C VAL A 216 4.37 9.72 -10.91
N ALA A 217 5.29 10.36 -11.66
CA ALA A 217 5.49 11.80 -11.60
C ALA A 217 4.19 12.58 -11.86
N ALA A 218 3.49 12.26 -12.97
CA ALA A 218 2.20 12.87 -13.31
C ALA A 218 1.11 12.57 -12.29
N GLY A 219 1.14 11.38 -11.68
CA GLY A 219 0.23 10.98 -10.61
C GLY A 219 0.42 11.81 -9.35
N ILE A 220 1.67 12.03 -8.93
CA ILE A 220 2.03 12.87 -7.78
C ILE A 220 1.52 14.31 -7.98
N GLU A 221 1.76 14.91 -9.15
CA GLU A 221 1.24 16.23 -9.50
C GLU A 221 -0.29 16.30 -9.35
N THR A 222 -1.01 15.35 -9.95
CA THR A 222 -2.47 15.28 -9.87
C THR A 222 -2.98 15.16 -8.43
N ILE A 223 -2.28 14.40 -7.58
CA ILE A 223 -2.61 14.20 -6.17
C ILE A 223 -2.36 15.48 -5.38
N GLU A 224 -1.20 16.14 -5.58
CA GLU A 224 -0.84 17.38 -4.89
C GLU A 224 -1.81 18.52 -5.24
N ASP A 225 -2.17 18.66 -6.52
CA ASP A 225 -3.18 19.63 -6.98
C ASP A 225 -4.56 19.40 -6.34
N ALA A 226 -5.00 18.14 -6.29
CA ALA A 226 -6.27 17.78 -5.68
C ALA A 226 -6.26 17.96 -4.15
N ALA A 227 -5.13 17.73 -3.50
CA ALA A 227 -4.96 17.99 -2.07
C ALA A 227 -5.00 19.49 -1.79
N ALA A 228 -4.27 20.29 -2.55
CA ALA A 228 -4.27 21.75 -2.41
C ALA A 228 -5.67 22.34 -2.63
N ALA A 229 -6.41 21.89 -3.65
CA ALA A 229 -7.79 22.29 -3.90
C ALA A 229 -8.74 21.91 -2.76
N ALA A 230 -8.42 20.88 -1.98
CA ALA A 230 -9.15 20.45 -0.79
C ALA A 230 -8.64 21.08 0.51
N GLY A 231 -7.71 22.04 0.45
CA GLY A 231 -7.10 22.69 1.61
C GLY A 231 -6.18 21.76 2.42
N ARG A 232 -5.63 20.74 1.78
CA ARG A 232 -4.73 19.73 2.38
C ARG A 232 -3.33 19.80 1.76
N ASN A 233 -2.37 19.25 2.47
CA ASN A 233 -1.03 18.97 1.94
C ASN A 233 -0.75 17.47 2.04
N MET A 234 -0.11 16.92 1.02
CA MET A 234 0.42 15.55 1.07
C MET A 234 1.82 15.55 1.69
N ASP A 235 2.10 14.53 2.49
CA ASP A 235 3.48 14.29 2.92
C ASP A 235 4.28 13.69 1.74
N ARG A 236 5.38 14.32 1.38
CA ARG A 236 6.25 13.84 0.30
C ARG A 236 6.90 12.48 0.58
N GLY A 237 6.91 12.06 1.84
CA GLY A 237 7.31 10.72 2.25
C GLY A 237 6.26 9.64 1.98
N HIS A 238 5.08 9.97 1.46
CA HIS A 238 3.95 9.04 1.37
C HIS A 238 3.53 8.71 -0.08
N TYR A 239 4.49 8.69 -1.00
CA TYR A 239 4.30 8.17 -2.35
C TYR A 239 4.98 6.81 -2.49
N GLY A 240 4.18 5.77 -2.72
CA GLY A 240 4.64 4.40 -2.81
C GLY A 240 4.39 3.77 -4.18
N VAL A 241 5.22 2.80 -4.53
CA VAL A 241 5.11 2.03 -5.78
C VAL A 241 5.25 0.54 -5.50
N LEU A 242 4.34 -0.27 -6.04
CA LEU A 242 4.55 -1.70 -6.20
C LEU A 242 5.36 -1.92 -7.47
N ILE A 243 6.53 -2.51 -7.33
CA ILE A 243 7.42 -2.85 -8.46
C ILE A 243 7.37 -4.36 -8.65
N PRO A 244 6.69 -4.84 -9.71
CA PRO A 244 6.76 -6.24 -10.07
C PRO A 244 8.15 -6.61 -10.58
N TYR A 245 8.60 -7.81 -10.24
CA TYR A 245 9.86 -8.32 -10.76
C TYR A 245 9.81 -9.83 -10.97
N LEU A 246 10.78 -10.36 -11.74
CA LEU A 246 10.97 -11.78 -12.00
C LEU A 246 12.17 -12.29 -11.19
N PRO A 247 11.97 -13.23 -10.26
CA PRO A 247 13.07 -13.95 -9.64
C PRO A 247 13.94 -14.68 -10.69
N PRO A 248 15.23 -14.87 -10.47
CA PRO A 248 16.13 -15.54 -11.41
C PRO A 248 15.62 -16.92 -11.87
N GLY A 249 15.69 -17.16 -13.17
CA GLY A 249 15.25 -18.41 -13.77
C GLY A 249 13.74 -18.56 -13.93
N THR A 250 12.96 -17.49 -13.69
CA THR A 250 11.51 -17.47 -13.91
C THR A 250 11.14 -16.67 -15.15
N GLU A 251 9.95 -16.92 -15.67
CA GLU A 251 9.41 -16.23 -16.83
C GLU A 251 8.16 -15.42 -16.46
N LEU A 252 7.88 -14.37 -17.25
CA LEU A 252 6.70 -13.54 -17.06
C LEU A 252 5.43 -14.37 -17.36
N PRO A 253 4.54 -14.59 -16.37
CA PRO A 253 3.31 -15.33 -16.61
C PRO A 253 2.42 -14.61 -17.64
N THR A 254 1.81 -15.35 -18.56
CA THR A 254 0.90 -14.80 -19.58
C THR A 254 -0.20 -13.92 -18.98
N THR A 255 -0.75 -14.36 -17.84
CA THR A 255 -1.78 -13.57 -17.11
C THR A 255 -1.25 -12.24 -16.54
N ALA A 256 0.05 -12.14 -16.26
CA ALA A 256 0.67 -10.91 -15.85
C ALA A 256 0.85 -9.97 -17.06
N LEU A 257 1.31 -10.51 -18.19
CA LEU A 257 1.43 -9.76 -19.44
C LEU A 257 0.08 -9.17 -19.88
N GLU A 258 -0.99 -9.96 -19.85
CA GLU A 258 -2.36 -9.47 -20.16
C GLU A 258 -2.77 -8.30 -19.25
N ARG A 259 -2.47 -8.37 -17.96
CA ARG A 259 -2.78 -7.29 -17.00
C ARG A 259 -1.99 -6.03 -17.30
N ILE A 260 -0.71 -6.15 -17.67
CA ILE A 260 0.14 -5.02 -18.04
C ILE A 260 -0.47 -4.34 -19.27
N THR A 261 -0.72 -5.11 -20.34
CA THR A 261 -1.28 -4.60 -21.61
C THR A 261 -2.60 -3.86 -21.40
N VAL A 262 -3.49 -4.37 -20.54
CA VAL A 262 -4.78 -3.73 -20.24
C VAL A 262 -4.62 -2.43 -19.46
N ARG A 263 -3.65 -2.36 -18.53
CA ARG A 263 -3.49 -1.20 -17.65
C ARG A 263 -2.57 -0.12 -18.20
N GLN A 264 -1.60 -0.52 -18.99
CA GLN A 264 -0.57 0.33 -19.59
C GLN A 264 -0.35 -0.09 -21.06
N PRO A 265 -1.33 0.18 -21.94
CA PRO A 265 -1.28 -0.30 -23.32
C PRO A 265 -0.11 0.28 -24.12
N ASP A 266 0.39 1.45 -23.72
CA ASP A 266 1.47 2.17 -24.39
C ASP A 266 2.86 1.86 -23.80
N ALA A 267 2.93 1.15 -22.65
CA ALA A 267 4.20 0.81 -22.01
C ALA A 267 4.67 -0.58 -22.44
N LYS A 268 5.98 -0.72 -22.58
CA LYS A 268 6.58 -2.05 -22.76
C LYS A 268 6.59 -2.81 -21.43
N PRO A 269 6.46 -4.15 -21.45
CA PRO A 269 6.47 -4.95 -20.22
C PRO A 269 7.69 -4.71 -19.32
N GLU A 270 8.88 -4.52 -19.90
CA GLU A 270 10.13 -4.25 -19.19
C GLU A 270 10.18 -2.86 -18.52
N GLU A 271 9.30 -1.94 -18.88
CA GLU A 271 9.14 -0.65 -18.19
C GLU A 271 8.28 -0.77 -16.92
N ILE A 272 7.58 -1.90 -16.76
CA ILE A 272 6.67 -2.19 -15.65
C ILE A 272 7.22 -3.30 -14.74
N VAL A 273 7.88 -4.32 -15.32
CA VAL A 273 8.37 -5.50 -14.61
C VAL A 273 9.88 -5.59 -14.76
N ALA A 274 10.58 -5.55 -13.65
CA ALA A 274 12.02 -5.78 -13.65
C ALA A 274 12.34 -7.25 -13.97
N THR A 275 13.21 -7.48 -14.93
CA THR A 275 13.59 -8.83 -15.42
C THR A 275 14.80 -9.41 -14.73
N SER A 276 15.44 -8.66 -13.83
CA SER A 276 16.56 -9.08 -12.98
C SER A 276 16.61 -8.23 -11.72
N HIS A 277 17.41 -8.62 -10.74
CA HIS A 277 17.63 -7.82 -9.53
C HIS A 277 18.35 -6.49 -9.81
N GLU A 278 19.22 -6.44 -10.81
CA GLU A 278 19.85 -5.19 -11.27
C GLU A 278 18.81 -4.25 -11.86
N ALA A 279 17.99 -4.74 -12.78
CA ALA A 279 16.89 -3.95 -13.35
C ALA A 279 15.90 -3.49 -12.26
N LEU A 280 15.68 -4.30 -11.22
CA LEU A 280 14.85 -3.91 -10.08
C LEU A 280 15.48 -2.77 -9.27
N ALA A 281 16.79 -2.82 -9.05
CA ALA A 281 17.52 -1.75 -8.36
C ALA A 281 17.49 -0.44 -9.15
N ASP A 282 17.68 -0.51 -10.49
CA ASP A 282 17.59 0.64 -11.39
C ASP A 282 16.17 1.24 -11.42
N MET A 283 15.14 0.38 -11.41
CA MET A 283 13.75 0.85 -11.30
C MET A 283 13.48 1.57 -9.98
N VAL A 284 13.98 1.06 -8.86
CA VAL A 284 13.85 1.74 -7.56
C VAL A 284 14.46 3.14 -7.64
N ASP A 285 15.67 3.28 -8.20
CA ASP A 285 16.33 4.57 -8.36
C ASP A 285 15.52 5.52 -9.26
N ALA A 286 15.05 5.03 -10.41
CA ALA A 286 14.21 5.82 -11.30
C ALA A 286 12.91 6.31 -10.66
N PHE A 287 12.32 5.54 -9.76
CA PHE A 287 11.15 5.96 -9.00
C PHE A 287 11.51 6.93 -7.85
N ILE A 288 12.68 6.78 -7.21
CA ILE A 288 13.19 7.75 -6.24
C ILE A 288 13.35 9.13 -6.89
N ASP A 289 13.92 9.17 -8.09
CA ASP A 289 14.17 10.41 -8.86
C ASP A 289 12.88 11.20 -9.16
N VAL A 290 11.74 10.52 -9.27
CA VAL A 290 10.43 11.16 -9.45
C VAL A 290 9.63 11.37 -8.18
N GLY A 291 10.21 11.10 -7.00
CA GLY A 291 9.65 11.42 -5.70
C GLY A 291 8.93 10.28 -4.97
N ALA A 292 9.02 9.04 -5.46
CA ALA A 292 8.53 7.90 -4.69
C ALA A 292 9.50 7.58 -3.52
N THR A 293 8.95 7.11 -2.40
CA THR A 293 9.71 6.92 -1.15
C THR A 293 9.42 5.59 -0.47
N LYS A 294 8.38 4.88 -0.89
CA LYS A 294 8.04 3.55 -0.39
C LYS A 294 7.93 2.58 -1.56
N PHE A 295 8.65 1.48 -1.47
CA PHE A 295 8.70 0.48 -2.53
C PHE A 295 8.22 -0.86 -2.00
N VAL A 296 7.36 -1.52 -2.77
CA VAL A 296 6.89 -2.87 -2.48
C VAL A 296 7.38 -3.76 -3.61
N LEU A 297 8.42 -4.55 -3.35
CA LEU A 297 8.98 -5.49 -4.31
C LEU A 297 8.03 -6.69 -4.41
N LEU A 298 7.49 -6.94 -5.60
CA LEU A 298 6.45 -7.96 -5.81
C LEU A 298 6.92 -9.01 -6.81
N PRO A 299 7.29 -10.24 -6.39
CA PRO A 299 7.64 -11.29 -7.32
C PRO A 299 6.41 -11.73 -8.12
N PHE A 300 6.53 -11.79 -9.45
CA PHE A 300 5.47 -12.25 -10.34
C PHE A 300 5.48 -13.75 -10.59
N ALA A 301 6.55 -14.42 -10.16
CA ALA A 301 6.67 -15.86 -10.12
C ALA A 301 7.22 -16.30 -8.76
N GLU A 302 6.99 -17.55 -8.38
CA GLU A 302 7.54 -18.10 -7.15
C GLU A 302 9.04 -18.32 -7.29
N PRO A 303 9.87 -17.80 -6.35
CA PRO A 303 11.28 -18.18 -6.29
C PRO A 303 11.41 -19.67 -5.98
N THR A 304 12.48 -20.29 -6.46
CA THR A 304 12.79 -21.69 -6.13
C THR A 304 13.20 -21.87 -4.67
N ASP A 305 13.81 -20.85 -4.08
CA ASP A 305 14.19 -20.76 -2.67
C ASP A 305 13.89 -19.35 -2.17
N TRP A 306 12.93 -19.24 -1.25
CA TRP A 306 12.48 -17.96 -0.70
C TRP A 306 13.55 -17.26 0.14
N HIS A 307 14.33 -18.03 0.92
CA HIS A 307 15.38 -17.47 1.76
C HIS A 307 16.51 -16.88 0.91
N ALA A 308 17.01 -17.66 -0.03
CA ALA A 308 18.06 -17.21 -0.95
C ALA A 308 17.62 -16.01 -1.79
N GLU A 309 16.36 -15.99 -2.25
CA GLU A 309 15.79 -14.85 -2.98
C GLU A 309 15.81 -13.58 -2.15
N LEU A 310 15.33 -13.64 -0.91
CA LEU A 310 15.28 -12.46 -0.03
C LEU A 310 16.67 -11.94 0.34
N GLU A 311 17.67 -12.84 0.52
CA GLU A 311 19.06 -12.45 0.76
C GLU A 311 19.67 -11.72 -0.44
N THR A 312 19.34 -12.12 -1.67
CA THR A 312 19.87 -11.47 -2.88
C THR A 312 19.31 -10.06 -3.09
N LEU A 313 18.24 -9.68 -2.41
CA LEU A 313 17.68 -8.31 -2.43
C LEU A 313 18.41 -7.37 -1.45
N ALA A 314 19.35 -7.84 -0.64
CA ALA A 314 20.07 -7.02 0.35
C ALA A 314 20.68 -5.73 -0.23
N PRO A 315 21.28 -5.68 -1.45
CA PRO A 315 21.78 -4.43 -2.03
C PRO A 315 20.68 -3.37 -2.26
N ILE A 316 19.42 -3.79 -2.49
CA ILE A 316 18.29 -2.87 -2.62
C ILE A 316 17.89 -2.32 -1.24
N LEU A 317 18.01 -3.15 -0.19
CA LEU A 317 17.74 -2.71 1.19
C LEU A 317 18.72 -1.63 1.69
N GLU A 318 19.95 -1.61 1.17
CA GLU A 318 20.93 -0.56 1.49
C GLU A 318 20.47 0.84 1.08
N LYS A 319 19.48 0.96 0.18
CA LYS A 319 18.85 2.24 -0.18
C LYS A 319 17.92 2.78 0.90
N GLN A 320 17.55 2.00 1.91
CA GLN A 320 16.72 2.45 3.02
C GLN A 320 17.45 3.50 3.88
N THR A 321 16.71 4.54 4.28
CA THR A 321 17.27 5.69 5.04
C THR A 321 16.50 5.92 6.35
#